data_0b1c4f3d33f4cc5fcfc20a6226012c23
#
_entry.id   0b1c4f3d33f4cc5fcfc20a6226012c23
#
_cell.length_a   1.000
_cell.length_b   1.000
_cell.length_c   1.000
_cell.angle_alpha   90.00
_cell.angle_beta   90.00
_cell.angle_gamma   90.00
#
_symmetry.space_group_name_H-M   'P 1'
#
loop_
_entity.id
_entity.type
_entity.pdbx_description
1 polymer ?
#
loop_
_entity_poly.entity_id
_entity_poly.type
_entity_poly.pdbx_seq_one_letter_code
_entity_poly.pdbx_strand_id
1 'polypeptide(L)'
;MIASLNGKLILKEPTVAVVECGGVGFKCFITQNTYSKLGAVGETVFLHTYLAVREDAMDLYAFDSVDELECFKLITSVSGVGSKIGLAMLSEFTADKISLFIASGDAKSLTAASGVGIKLAQRIVLELKDKIGSISTSDFTDIKAIGNATANSTSKEAVEALVSLGYTQSDASLAVGRLDQSLSVDELIKQALKSLARRF
;
A
#
# COMPACT_ATOMS: atom_id res chain seq x y z
N MET A 1 -9.48 14.08 11.85
CA MET A 1 -8.32 13.42 11.24
C MET A 1 -8.35 13.70 9.74
N ILE A 2 -7.21 14.03 9.13
CA ILE A 2 -7.13 14.33 7.69
C ILE A 2 -6.74 13.03 6.98
N ALA A 3 -7.65 12.46 6.17
CA ALA A 3 -7.48 11.16 5.53
C ALA A 3 -7.01 11.27 4.06
N SER A 4 -7.41 12.36 3.40
CA SER A 4 -7.02 12.65 2.02
C SER A 4 -7.08 14.14 1.74
N LEU A 5 -6.37 14.56 0.71
CA LEU A 5 -6.44 15.91 0.15
C LEU A 5 -6.82 15.81 -1.34
N ASN A 6 -7.77 16.62 -1.74
CA ASN A 6 -8.12 16.83 -3.15
C ASN A 6 -8.12 18.33 -3.42
N GLY A 7 -7.12 18.81 -4.15
CA GLY A 7 -6.93 20.25 -4.31
C GLY A 7 -5.83 20.59 -5.29
N LYS A 8 -5.53 21.87 -5.38
CA LYS A 8 -4.54 22.43 -6.30
C LYS A 8 -3.13 22.32 -5.71
N LEU A 9 -2.19 21.75 -6.44
CA LEU A 9 -0.77 21.73 -6.06
C LEU A 9 -0.19 23.13 -6.20
N ILE A 10 0.21 23.77 -5.10
CA ILE A 10 0.76 25.14 -5.10
C ILE A 10 2.27 25.18 -4.84
N LEU A 11 2.84 24.12 -4.27
CA LEU A 11 4.29 23.93 -4.09
C LEU A 11 4.65 22.46 -4.32
N LYS A 12 5.74 22.22 -5.05
CA LYS A 12 6.29 20.88 -5.30
C LYS A 12 7.80 20.90 -5.11
N GLU A 13 8.27 20.31 -4.02
CA GLU A 13 9.69 20.10 -3.69
C GLU A 13 9.94 18.60 -3.47
N PRO A 14 11.20 18.11 -3.54
CA PRO A 14 11.49 16.67 -3.46
C PRO A 14 10.95 15.95 -2.21
N THR A 15 10.78 16.67 -1.10
CA THR A 15 10.33 16.11 0.18
C THR A 15 9.08 16.77 0.73
N VAL A 16 8.56 17.80 0.05
CA VAL A 16 7.41 18.60 0.51
C VAL A 16 6.51 18.97 -0.66
N ALA A 17 5.22 18.83 -0.46
CA ALA A 17 4.20 19.39 -1.33
C ALA A 17 3.25 20.27 -0.50
N VAL A 18 2.70 21.31 -1.13
CA VAL A 18 1.59 22.07 -0.54
C VAL A 18 0.39 21.96 -1.47
N VAL A 19 -0.71 21.46 -0.92
CA VAL A 19 -1.98 21.30 -1.64
C VAL A 19 -2.99 22.27 -1.06
N GLU A 20 -3.53 23.13 -1.91
CA GLU A 20 -4.57 24.10 -1.53
C GLU A 20 -5.94 23.46 -1.72
N CYS A 21 -6.71 23.40 -0.63
CA CYS A 21 -8.07 22.89 -0.61
C CYS A 21 -9.01 23.97 -0.03
N GLY A 22 -9.82 24.58 -0.88
CA GLY A 22 -10.79 25.60 -0.45
C GLY A 22 -10.17 26.82 0.22
N GLY A 23 -9.03 27.30 -0.25
CA GLY A 23 -8.31 28.45 0.29
C GLY A 23 -7.36 28.14 1.46
N VAL A 24 -7.25 26.87 1.87
CA VAL A 24 -6.31 26.41 2.91
C VAL A 24 -5.19 25.60 2.29
N GLY A 25 -3.93 26.03 2.48
CA GLY A 25 -2.75 25.32 2.02
C GLY A 25 -2.26 24.28 3.04
N PHE A 26 -2.31 23.01 2.68
CA PHE A 26 -1.83 21.91 3.50
C PHE A 26 -0.39 21.56 3.11
N LYS A 27 0.56 21.80 4.02
CA LYS A 27 1.95 21.36 3.84
C LYS A 27 2.08 19.89 4.19
N CYS A 28 2.51 19.08 3.23
CA CYS A 28 2.67 17.64 3.37
C CYS A 28 4.13 17.22 3.16
N PHE A 29 4.62 16.34 4.01
CA PHE A 29 5.85 15.60 3.73
C PHE A 29 5.53 14.45 2.78
N ILE A 30 6.30 14.32 1.71
CA ILE A 30 6.10 13.32 0.66
C ILE A 30 7.34 12.49 0.42
N THR A 31 7.17 11.30 -0.15
CA THR A 31 8.26 10.45 -0.62
C THR A 31 8.77 10.88 -1.99
N GLN A 32 9.96 10.41 -2.38
CA GLN A 32 10.47 10.61 -3.74
C GLN A 32 9.58 9.90 -4.78
N ASN A 33 8.95 8.77 -4.42
CA ASN A 33 8.02 8.06 -5.28
C ASN A 33 6.76 8.90 -5.54
N THR A 34 6.14 9.45 -4.49
CA THR A 34 5.02 10.39 -4.62
C THR A 34 5.43 11.65 -5.40
N TYR A 35 6.60 12.25 -5.09
CA TYR A 35 7.10 13.42 -5.82
C TYR A 35 7.18 13.18 -7.34
N SER A 36 7.69 12.02 -7.75
CA SER A 36 7.86 11.71 -9.17
C SER A 36 6.52 11.57 -9.93
N LYS A 37 5.45 11.20 -9.24
CA LYS A 37 4.11 11.01 -9.80
C LYS A 37 3.24 12.26 -9.76
N LEU A 38 3.55 13.21 -8.86
CA LEU A 38 2.84 14.48 -8.82
C LEU A 38 3.00 15.25 -10.13
N GLY A 39 1.92 15.81 -10.63
CA GLY A 39 1.88 16.69 -11.78
C GLY A 39 2.63 18.01 -11.58
N ALA A 40 2.38 18.98 -12.45
CA ALA A 40 2.95 20.31 -12.37
C ALA A 40 2.26 21.17 -11.30
N VAL A 41 2.97 22.17 -10.77
CA VAL A 41 2.36 23.19 -9.91
C VAL A 41 1.21 23.87 -10.66
N GLY A 42 0.06 23.97 -10.03
CA GLY A 42 -1.18 24.47 -10.59
C GLY A 42 -2.21 23.40 -10.98
N GLU A 43 -1.79 22.15 -11.10
CA GLU A 43 -2.69 21.03 -11.38
C GLU A 43 -3.44 20.55 -10.13
N THR A 44 -4.58 19.90 -10.34
CA THR A 44 -5.34 19.25 -9.27
C THR A 44 -4.72 17.90 -8.97
N VAL A 45 -4.50 17.64 -7.68
CA VAL A 45 -3.93 16.37 -7.19
C VAL A 45 -4.84 15.77 -6.12
N PHE A 46 -4.83 14.45 -6.04
CA PHE A 46 -5.43 13.69 -4.96
C PHE A 46 -4.33 12.92 -4.22
N LEU A 47 -4.26 13.09 -2.90
CA LEU A 47 -3.26 12.43 -2.07
C LEU A 47 -3.92 11.77 -0.86
N HIS A 48 -3.47 10.58 -0.53
CA HIS A 48 -3.80 9.89 0.72
C HIS A 48 -2.91 10.42 1.84
N THR A 49 -3.46 10.67 3.03
CA THR A 49 -2.70 11.36 4.07
C THR A 49 -2.67 10.60 5.39
N TYR A 50 -1.60 10.81 6.13
CA TYR A 50 -1.41 10.38 7.49
C TYR A 50 -1.02 11.57 8.36
N LEU A 51 -1.85 11.90 9.35
CA LEU A 51 -1.59 12.96 10.31
C LEU A 51 -0.90 12.38 11.55
N ALA A 52 0.35 12.73 11.76
CA ALA A 52 1.10 12.41 12.97
C ALA A 52 1.00 13.58 13.97
N VAL A 53 0.37 13.32 15.11
CA VAL A 53 0.24 14.30 16.19
C VAL A 53 1.17 13.88 17.32
N ARG A 54 2.05 14.80 17.73
CA ARG A 54 2.96 14.67 18.87
C ARG A 54 2.75 15.86 19.79
N GLU A 55 3.34 15.84 20.98
CA GLU A 55 3.21 16.93 21.95
C GLU A 55 3.72 18.27 21.39
N ASP A 56 4.78 18.22 20.57
CA ASP A 56 5.52 19.38 20.05
C ASP A 56 5.29 19.62 18.54
N ALA A 57 4.60 18.72 17.83
CA ALA A 57 4.47 18.81 16.38
C ALA A 57 3.19 18.15 15.85
N MET A 58 2.69 18.70 14.75
CA MET A 58 1.61 18.15 13.96
C MET A 58 2.09 18.07 12.50
N ASP A 59 2.49 16.87 12.08
CA ASP A 59 3.04 16.64 10.75
C ASP A 59 2.05 15.89 9.88
N LEU A 60 1.84 16.38 8.67
CA LEU A 60 1.01 15.72 7.65
C LEU A 60 1.91 15.06 6.61
N TYR A 61 1.76 13.75 6.45
CA TYR A 61 2.44 12.94 5.44
C TYR A 61 1.45 12.62 4.33
N ALA A 62 1.90 12.66 3.07
CA ALA A 62 1.01 12.43 1.93
C ALA A 62 1.65 11.48 0.90
N PHE A 63 0.81 10.64 0.30
CA PHE A 63 1.17 9.54 -0.57
C PHE A 63 0.27 9.51 -1.80
N ASP A 64 0.83 9.15 -2.95
CA ASP A 64 0.09 9.03 -4.21
C ASP A 64 -0.86 7.81 -4.22
N SER A 65 -0.53 6.76 -3.50
CA SER A 65 -1.32 5.53 -3.45
C SER A 65 -1.66 5.07 -2.04
N VAL A 66 -2.74 4.32 -1.92
CA VAL A 66 -3.12 3.64 -0.68
C VAL A 66 -2.05 2.65 -0.24
N ASP A 67 -1.46 1.91 -1.19
CA ASP A 67 -0.44 0.90 -0.89
C ASP A 67 0.82 1.53 -0.26
N GLU A 68 1.21 2.73 -0.73
CA GLU A 68 2.32 3.48 -0.14
C GLU A 68 1.98 3.98 1.27
N LEU A 69 0.76 4.49 1.49
CA LEU A 69 0.28 4.89 2.81
C LEU A 69 0.24 3.71 3.79
N GLU A 70 -0.30 2.56 3.39
CA GLU A 70 -0.40 1.39 4.26
C GLU A 70 0.99 0.81 4.57
N CYS A 71 1.89 0.76 3.60
CA CYS A 71 3.28 0.40 3.83
C CYS A 71 3.94 1.36 4.84
N PHE A 72 3.70 2.68 4.72
CA PHE A 72 4.20 3.67 5.68
C PHE A 72 3.70 3.39 7.10
N LYS A 73 2.38 3.15 7.27
CA LYS A 73 1.80 2.81 8.57
C LYS A 73 2.40 1.53 9.15
N LEU A 74 2.57 0.52 8.30
CA LEU A 74 3.12 -0.77 8.69
C LEU A 74 4.56 -0.63 9.21
N ILE A 75 5.47 -0.01 8.45
CA ILE A 75 6.86 0.15 8.85
C ILE A 75 7.01 1.09 10.06
N THR A 76 6.20 2.13 10.16
CA THR A 76 6.23 3.04 11.33
C THR A 76 5.60 2.44 12.60
N SER A 77 4.90 1.31 12.51
CA SER A 77 4.42 0.55 13.66
C SER A 77 5.55 -0.20 14.38
N VAL A 78 6.71 -0.36 13.74
CA VAL A 78 7.87 -1.04 14.31
C VAL A 78 8.58 -0.12 15.31
N SER A 79 8.88 -0.65 16.50
CA SER A 79 9.59 0.11 17.52
C SER A 79 10.96 0.60 17.03
N GLY A 80 11.19 1.91 17.12
CA GLY A 80 12.41 2.57 16.63
C GLY A 80 12.32 3.06 15.19
N VAL A 81 11.21 2.85 14.50
CA VAL A 81 10.94 3.42 13.17
C VAL A 81 9.99 4.60 13.29
N GLY A 82 10.53 5.80 13.26
CA GLY A 82 9.73 7.04 13.19
C GLY A 82 9.32 7.38 11.76
N SER A 83 8.40 8.35 11.62
CA SER A 83 7.90 8.81 10.31
C SER A 83 9.00 9.24 9.34
N LYS A 84 10.10 9.84 9.86
CA LYS A 84 11.25 10.23 9.03
C LYS A 84 11.94 9.03 8.38
N ILE A 85 12.11 7.95 9.13
CA ILE A 85 12.69 6.70 8.62
C ILE A 85 11.71 6.03 7.64
N GLY A 86 10.40 6.02 7.96
CA GLY A 86 9.37 5.52 7.06
C GLY A 86 9.37 6.21 5.71
N LEU A 87 9.45 7.56 5.69
CA LEU A 87 9.60 8.32 4.44
C LEU A 87 10.89 8.01 3.69
N ALA A 88 12.01 7.87 4.39
CA ALA A 88 13.29 7.53 3.76
C ALA A 88 13.25 6.15 3.09
N MET A 89 12.64 5.16 3.74
CA MET A 89 12.46 3.82 3.17
C MET A 89 11.59 3.85 1.92
N LEU A 90 10.44 4.54 1.95
CA LEU A 90 9.53 4.66 0.81
C LEU A 90 10.03 5.62 -0.29
N SER A 91 11.02 6.45 0.00
CA SER A 91 11.72 7.23 -1.02
C SER A 91 12.78 6.42 -1.76
N GLU A 92 13.40 5.43 -1.10
CA GLU A 92 14.40 4.55 -1.70
C GLU A 92 13.76 3.36 -2.43
N PHE A 93 12.66 2.82 -1.87
CA PHE A 93 12.01 1.62 -2.37
C PHE A 93 10.51 1.85 -2.59
N THR A 94 9.92 1.13 -3.53
CA THR A 94 8.46 1.02 -3.64
C THR A 94 7.90 0.13 -2.51
N ALA A 95 6.62 0.28 -2.19
CA ALA A 95 5.93 -0.55 -1.19
C ALA A 95 6.09 -2.07 -1.48
N ASP A 96 5.98 -2.46 -2.76
CA ASP A 96 6.15 -3.85 -3.19
C ASP A 96 7.56 -4.39 -2.91
N LYS A 97 8.61 -3.58 -3.16
CA LYS A 97 10.00 -3.98 -2.87
C LYS A 97 10.24 -4.14 -1.39
N ILE A 98 9.71 -3.23 -0.57
CA ILE A 98 9.81 -3.34 0.89
C ILE A 98 9.13 -4.62 1.36
N SER A 99 7.92 -4.90 0.89
CA SER A 99 7.17 -6.12 1.20
C SER A 99 7.94 -7.38 0.78
N LEU A 100 8.56 -7.37 -0.40
CA LEU A 100 9.40 -8.48 -0.88
C LEU A 100 10.62 -8.71 0.01
N PHE A 101 11.35 -7.67 0.40
CA PHE A 101 12.52 -7.78 1.29
C PHE A 101 12.14 -8.34 2.66
N ILE A 102 11.00 -7.90 3.21
CA ILE A 102 10.51 -8.42 4.49
C ILE A 102 10.09 -9.88 4.36
N ALA A 103 9.33 -10.24 3.34
CA ALA A 103 8.88 -11.62 3.12
C ALA A 103 10.05 -12.59 2.91
N SER A 104 11.07 -12.18 2.14
CA SER A 104 12.28 -12.97 1.89
C SER A 104 13.28 -12.97 3.06
N GLY A 105 13.09 -12.10 4.06
CA GLY A 105 14.04 -11.98 5.17
C GLY A 105 15.30 -11.16 4.84
N ASP A 106 15.29 -10.41 3.74
CA ASP A 106 16.44 -9.64 3.27
C ASP A 106 16.58 -8.28 4.00
N ALA A 107 17.00 -8.38 5.27
CA ALA A 107 17.28 -7.19 6.09
C ALA A 107 18.45 -6.34 5.52
N LYS A 108 19.37 -6.95 4.77
CA LYS A 108 20.53 -6.24 4.23
C LYS A 108 20.12 -5.20 3.18
N SER A 109 19.22 -5.56 2.28
CA SER A 109 18.72 -4.63 1.25
C SER A 109 18.04 -3.42 1.86
N LEU A 110 17.30 -3.57 2.97
CA LEU A 110 16.65 -2.45 3.67
C LEU A 110 17.63 -1.40 4.20
N THR A 111 18.90 -1.75 4.43
CA THR A 111 19.91 -0.81 4.94
C THR A 111 20.36 0.24 3.93
N ALA A 112 19.96 0.16 2.67
CA ALA A 112 20.19 1.20 1.68
C ALA A 112 19.37 2.48 1.99
N ALA A 113 18.23 2.34 2.69
CA ALA A 113 17.46 3.50 3.12
C ALA A 113 18.18 4.28 4.24
N SER A 114 18.22 5.61 4.08
CA SER A 114 18.87 6.50 5.04
C SER A 114 18.27 6.35 6.45
N GLY A 115 19.13 6.16 7.44
CA GLY A 115 18.75 5.99 8.85
C GLY A 115 18.36 4.55 9.24
N VAL A 116 18.46 3.59 8.31
CA VAL A 116 18.17 2.17 8.56
C VAL A 116 19.50 1.40 8.71
N GLY A 117 19.91 1.19 9.97
CA GLY A 117 21.03 0.30 10.26
C GLY A 117 20.63 -1.17 10.28
N ILE A 118 21.61 -2.09 10.20
CA ILE A 118 21.35 -3.54 10.14
C ILE A 118 20.49 -4.07 11.30
N LYS A 119 20.68 -3.55 12.52
CA LYS A 119 19.87 -3.96 13.69
C LYS A 119 18.40 -3.56 13.54
N LEU A 120 18.15 -2.36 13.01
CA LEU A 120 16.79 -1.87 12.77
C LEU A 120 16.15 -2.63 11.61
N ALA A 121 16.88 -2.88 10.53
CA ALA A 121 16.42 -3.69 9.40
C ALA A 121 16.02 -5.12 9.82
N GLN A 122 16.82 -5.77 10.65
CA GLN A 122 16.50 -7.09 11.21
C GLN A 122 15.23 -7.07 12.06
N ARG A 123 15.06 -6.02 12.89
CA ARG A 123 13.84 -5.83 13.68
C ARG A 123 12.61 -5.65 12.78
N ILE A 124 12.72 -4.80 11.74
CA ILE A 124 11.63 -4.58 10.77
C ILE A 124 11.21 -5.91 10.15
N VAL A 125 12.17 -6.69 9.67
CA VAL A 125 11.89 -8.01 9.08
C VAL A 125 11.21 -8.92 10.09
N LEU A 126 11.75 -9.03 11.32
CA LEU A 126 11.21 -9.92 12.36
C LEU A 126 9.77 -9.56 12.73
N GLU A 127 9.49 -8.26 12.99
CA GLU A 127 8.18 -7.82 13.47
C GLU A 127 7.11 -7.79 12.36
N LEU A 128 7.52 -7.64 11.08
CA LEU A 128 6.58 -7.47 9.98
C LEU A 128 6.40 -8.72 9.11
N LYS A 129 7.27 -9.72 9.19
CA LYS A 129 7.19 -10.91 8.36
C LYS A 129 5.84 -11.61 8.46
N ASP A 130 5.34 -11.79 9.69
CA ASP A 130 4.05 -12.43 9.94
C ASP A 130 2.86 -11.53 9.56
N LYS A 131 3.02 -10.21 9.70
CA LYS A 131 1.97 -9.23 9.37
C LYS A 131 1.77 -9.08 7.85
N ILE A 132 2.83 -9.11 7.06
CA ILE A 132 2.74 -9.02 5.59
C ILE A 132 2.02 -10.24 5.00
N GLY A 133 2.20 -11.42 5.58
CA GLY A 133 1.46 -12.62 5.18
C GLY A 133 -0.06 -12.53 5.45
N SER A 134 -0.47 -11.74 6.45
CA SER A 134 -1.88 -11.56 6.83
C SER A 134 -2.56 -10.35 6.15
N ILE A 135 -1.81 -9.35 5.74
CA ILE A 135 -2.34 -8.13 5.06
C ILE A 135 -2.86 -8.43 3.65
N SER A 136 -2.51 -9.58 3.07
CA SER A 136 -2.99 -9.98 1.74
C SER A 136 -4.50 -10.26 1.68
N THR A 137 -5.26 -10.19 2.76
CA THR A 137 -6.63 -10.74 2.76
C THR A 137 -7.74 -9.98 3.49
N SER A 138 -7.53 -8.93 4.30
CA SER A 138 -8.66 -8.48 5.12
C SER A 138 -8.96 -6.98 5.25
N ASP A 139 -8.03 -6.06 5.02
CA ASP A 139 -8.28 -4.67 5.42
C ASP A 139 -8.45 -3.65 4.28
N PHE A 140 -8.45 -4.10 3.02
CA PHE A 140 -8.53 -3.19 1.86
C PHE A 140 -9.94 -2.99 1.28
N THR A 141 -10.98 -3.56 1.87
CA THR A 141 -12.33 -3.54 1.29
C THR A 141 -13.10 -2.23 1.46
N ASP A 142 -12.76 -1.39 2.44
CA ASP A 142 -13.62 -0.23 2.77
C ASP A 142 -13.28 1.10 2.06
N ILE A 143 -12.14 1.22 1.35
CA ILE A 143 -11.72 2.50 0.75
C ILE A 143 -11.69 2.47 -0.80
N LYS A 144 -11.85 1.32 -1.44
CA LYS A 144 -11.83 1.20 -2.92
C LYS A 144 -13.12 1.59 -3.65
N ALA A 145 -14.11 2.15 -2.97
CA ALA A 145 -15.41 2.45 -3.57
C ALA A 145 -15.45 3.75 -4.41
N ILE A 146 -14.36 4.50 -4.55
CA ILE A 146 -14.36 5.74 -5.33
C ILE A 146 -13.13 5.81 -6.25
N GLY A 147 -13.23 5.24 -7.43
CA GLY A 147 -12.33 5.55 -8.56
C GLY A 147 -11.69 4.36 -9.27
N ASN A 148 -12.29 3.98 -10.40
CA ASN A 148 -11.76 3.16 -11.50
C ASN A 148 -11.14 1.79 -11.17
N ALA A 149 -11.99 0.77 -11.16
CA ALA A 149 -11.57 -0.62 -11.17
C ALA A 149 -12.35 -1.40 -12.25
N THR A 150 -11.69 -2.01 -13.21
CA THR A 150 -12.41 -2.92 -14.10
C THR A 150 -11.74 -4.23 -14.49
N ALA A 151 -10.55 -4.58 -14.07
CA ALA A 151 -10.02 -5.90 -14.43
C ALA A 151 -9.38 -6.70 -13.29
N ASN A 152 -8.81 -6.04 -12.26
CA ASN A 152 -8.13 -6.75 -11.17
C ASN A 152 -9.03 -7.07 -9.96
N SER A 153 -10.23 -6.45 -9.87
CA SER A 153 -11.16 -6.69 -8.75
C SER A 153 -11.89 -8.02 -8.88
N THR A 154 -12.30 -8.39 -10.09
CA THR A 154 -13.11 -9.57 -10.39
C THR A 154 -12.41 -10.88 -10.00
N SER A 155 -11.12 -10.98 -10.33
CA SER A 155 -10.32 -12.17 -10.01
C SER A 155 -10.04 -12.29 -8.51
N LYS A 156 -9.80 -11.17 -7.84
CA LYS A 156 -9.56 -11.15 -6.40
C LYS A 156 -10.81 -11.54 -5.62
N GLU A 157 -11.95 -10.99 -6.00
CA GLU A 157 -13.26 -11.31 -5.42
C GLU A 157 -13.63 -12.80 -5.60
N ALA A 158 -13.31 -13.37 -6.77
CA ALA A 158 -13.50 -14.80 -7.02
C ALA A 158 -12.60 -15.67 -6.13
N VAL A 159 -11.35 -15.28 -5.89
CA VAL A 159 -10.44 -16.00 -4.98
C VAL A 159 -10.93 -15.92 -3.53
N GLU A 160 -11.36 -14.76 -3.06
CA GLU A 160 -11.91 -14.57 -1.70
C GLU A 160 -13.16 -15.42 -1.47
N ALA A 161 -14.05 -15.49 -2.45
CA ALA A 161 -15.23 -16.36 -2.39
C ALA A 161 -14.86 -17.84 -2.26
N LEU A 162 -13.86 -18.31 -3.02
CA LEU A 162 -13.38 -19.70 -2.94
C LEU A 162 -12.73 -20.02 -1.58
N VAL A 163 -11.98 -19.06 -1.01
CA VAL A 163 -11.42 -19.22 0.34
C VAL A 163 -12.51 -19.30 1.40
N SER A 164 -13.58 -18.49 1.27
CA SER A 164 -14.75 -18.55 2.15
C SER A 164 -15.49 -19.90 2.06
N LEU A 165 -15.39 -20.59 0.92
CA LEU A 165 -15.92 -21.94 0.71
C LEU A 165 -15.00 -23.05 1.24
N GLY A 166 -13.84 -22.68 1.86
CA GLY A 166 -12.95 -23.63 2.53
C GLY A 166 -11.74 -24.09 1.70
N TYR A 167 -11.51 -23.55 0.51
CA TYR A 167 -10.31 -23.84 -0.28
C TYR A 167 -9.12 -23.05 0.26
N THR A 168 -7.89 -23.58 0.07
CA THR A 168 -6.69 -22.81 0.44
C THR A 168 -6.50 -21.61 -0.51
N GLN A 169 -5.90 -20.54 0.00
CA GLN A 169 -5.56 -19.34 -0.79
C GLN A 169 -4.75 -19.71 -2.05
N SER A 170 -3.82 -20.65 -1.91
CA SER A 170 -2.96 -21.12 -3.00
C SER A 170 -3.76 -21.83 -4.10
N ASP A 171 -4.65 -22.74 -3.72
CA ASP A 171 -5.46 -23.49 -4.69
C ASP A 171 -6.47 -22.58 -5.39
N ALA A 172 -7.11 -21.67 -4.65
CA ALA A 172 -8.04 -20.69 -5.19
C ALA A 172 -7.36 -19.76 -6.20
N SER A 173 -6.18 -19.21 -5.84
CA SER A 173 -5.41 -18.32 -6.73
C SER A 173 -4.93 -19.03 -8.00
N LEU A 174 -4.48 -20.28 -7.89
CA LEU A 174 -4.07 -21.08 -9.05
C LEU A 174 -5.25 -21.45 -9.95
N ALA A 175 -6.41 -21.74 -9.38
CA ALA A 175 -7.61 -22.07 -10.14
C ALA A 175 -8.14 -20.87 -10.92
N VAL A 176 -8.25 -19.69 -10.27
CA VAL A 176 -8.73 -18.45 -10.89
C VAL A 176 -7.70 -17.90 -11.89
N GLY A 177 -6.40 -17.96 -11.58
CA GLY A 177 -5.34 -17.44 -12.45
C GLY A 177 -5.20 -18.15 -13.80
N ARG A 178 -5.81 -19.34 -13.96
CA ARG A 178 -5.82 -20.10 -15.23
C ARG A 178 -7.02 -19.79 -16.11
N LEU A 179 -7.98 -19.02 -15.62
CA LEU A 179 -9.21 -18.67 -16.32
C LEU A 179 -9.07 -17.32 -17.05
N ASP A 180 -9.95 -17.10 -18.01
CA ASP A 180 -10.02 -15.82 -18.71
C ASP A 180 -10.47 -14.71 -17.74
N GLN A 181 -9.62 -13.72 -17.55
CA GLN A 181 -9.81 -12.61 -16.61
C GLN A 181 -10.91 -11.62 -17.06
N SER A 182 -11.46 -11.79 -18.24
CA SER A 182 -12.60 -11.01 -18.76
C SER A 182 -13.96 -11.53 -18.29
N LEU A 183 -14.00 -12.70 -17.64
CA LEU A 183 -15.22 -13.32 -17.13
C LEU A 183 -15.77 -12.58 -15.91
N SER A 184 -17.09 -12.71 -15.68
CA SER A 184 -17.72 -12.21 -14.46
C SER A 184 -17.26 -13.00 -13.22
N VAL A 185 -17.38 -12.40 -12.02
CA VAL A 185 -17.02 -13.05 -10.74
C VAL A 185 -17.70 -14.41 -10.60
N ASP A 186 -19.01 -14.48 -10.90
CA ASP A 186 -19.80 -15.71 -10.80
C ASP A 186 -19.30 -16.80 -11.74
N GLU A 187 -18.88 -16.44 -12.94
CA GLU A 187 -18.36 -17.40 -13.92
C GLU A 187 -16.97 -17.88 -13.53
N LEU A 188 -16.12 -16.99 -13.01
CA LEU A 188 -14.80 -17.35 -12.46
C LEU A 188 -14.94 -18.33 -11.32
N ILE A 189 -15.84 -18.07 -10.35
CA ILE A 189 -16.10 -18.97 -9.22
C ILE A 189 -16.58 -20.34 -9.72
N LYS A 190 -17.59 -20.38 -10.61
CA LYS A 190 -18.12 -21.64 -11.16
C LYS A 190 -17.05 -22.47 -11.87
N GLN A 191 -16.24 -21.84 -12.71
CA GLN A 191 -15.20 -22.54 -13.47
C GLN A 191 -14.06 -23.00 -12.57
N ALA A 192 -13.66 -22.19 -11.60
CA ALA A 192 -12.65 -22.55 -10.61
C ALA A 192 -13.11 -23.73 -9.76
N LEU A 193 -14.33 -23.72 -9.23
CA LEU A 193 -14.91 -24.85 -8.49
C LEU A 193 -14.92 -26.14 -9.32
N LYS A 194 -15.30 -26.04 -10.60
CA LYS A 194 -15.31 -27.19 -11.51
C LYS A 194 -13.91 -27.75 -11.76
N SER A 195 -12.88 -26.91 -11.76
CA SER A 195 -11.48 -27.31 -11.90
C SER A 195 -10.93 -27.92 -10.61
N LEU A 196 -11.33 -27.40 -9.45
CA LEU A 196 -10.90 -27.88 -8.13
C LEU A 196 -11.60 -29.22 -7.79
N ALA A 197 -12.87 -29.39 -8.09
CA ALA A 197 -13.63 -30.63 -7.87
C ALA A 197 -13.12 -31.83 -8.72
N ARG A 198 -12.36 -31.60 -9.79
CA ARG A 198 -11.74 -32.67 -10.61
C ARG A 198 -10.41 -33.17 -10.04
N ARG A 199 -9.91 -32.59 -8.97
CA ARG A 199 -8.65 -32.98 -8.32
C ARG A 199 -8.84 -33.88 -7.11
N PHE A 200 -10.07 -34.12 -6.71
CA PHE A 200 -10.51 -35.10 -5.74
C PHE A 200 -11.32 -36.20 -6.44
#